data_3d3374f2e60a58eb7a47c40b1995f215
#
_entry.id   3d3374f2e60a58eb7a47c40b1995f215
#
_cell.length_a   1.000
_cell.length_b   1.000
_cell.length_c   1.000
_cell.angle_alpha   90.00
_cell.angle_beta   90.00
_cell.angle_gamma   90.00
#
_symmetry.space_group_name_H-M   'P 1'
#
loop_
_entity.id
_entity.type
_entity.pdbx_description
1 polymer ?
#
loop_
_entity_poly.entity_id
_entity_poly.type
_entity_poly.pdbx_seq_one_letter_code
_entity_poly.pdbx_strand_id
1 'polypeptide(L)'
;MAWEENSCICLNMQLIAILSRIGVNNIYCIQPLVVKERDQDILSKIKKANSIDEVKQFLLGSWEVIDGQQRLTTIKIILTVLQEKSYELEYETRTESKDFLNDISRKNNAEAESNIDFYHMHKAYVTISNWFNGKDESLKTMFLETIKSKVQFIWYETKEAHPIEVFTRLNIGKIALTDSELIKALFLNASNFKNQDQDSVRFQQIEIANEWDEIEYTLQNDEFWLFIQNELKYSKPTRIDYIFDLIRKQDALELKELLTENTKISNINLDEKELKKIVNEKYSEEIGIDEHTIFRYFYLYFNLNKHKIDSEWLRQTWLIIKRYFLIFKEWFNDLELYHYVGFLVERGEKIESLIKKYDGEKESFVNYVKIRIKDNLKSCNNLQQEYEKGKPKTACYPILLLYNLQTVIAQNKKLEENKYGMSIFYKFPFHLMKKESWDMEHIDSDTTNPLIKFSDQKEWLTDCLKEISDDNIKREILQFIKAKDQPEDFDNLAFKIDQYINKGCERLQEPKKEGDINQKNLIWNYCLLDSSTNRSYGNAIFPAKRRRIIQKDKGENGVSFIPPCTKNVFLKYYNQQTNVLRCWERQDAKAYLMDINNVLSIADFIEDQKEKIDKL
;
A
#
# COMPACT_ATOMS: atom_id res chain seq x y z
N MET A 1 8.77 -3.61 18.11
CA MET A 1 8.12 -2.31 18.35
C MET A 1 8.03 -1.62 16.99
N ALA A 2 6.83 -1.61 16.40
CA ALA A 2 6.63 -0.95 15.11
C ALA A 2 6.73 0.56 15.32
N TRP A 3 7.52 1.21 14.50
CA TRP A 3 7.56 2.65 14.41
C TRP A 3 6.36 3.07 13.55
N GLU A 4 5.33 3.64 14.15
CA GLU A 4 4.25 4.23 13.36
C GLU A 4 4.79 5.37 12.50
N GLU A 5 4.56 5.30 11.20
CA GLU A 5 5.06 6.28 10.21
C GLU A 5 4.69 7.72 10.57
N ASN A 6 3.52 7.92 11.15
CA ASN A 6 3.02 9.24 11.53
C ASN A 6 3.45 9.66 12.95
N SER A 7 3.61 8.73 13.89
CA SER A 7 3.94 9.08 15.28
C SER A 7 5.42 9.44 15.43
N CYS A 8 6.33 8.77 14.74
CA CYS A 8 7.75 9.08 14.82
C CYS A 8 8.09 10.40 14.08
N ILE A 9 7.53 10.62 12.88
CA ILE A 9 7.71 11.89 12.16
C ILE A 9 7.03 13.03 12.89
N CYS A 10 5.81 12.82 13.40
CA CYS A 10 5.09 13.82 14.21
C CYS A 10 5.82 14.11 15.53
N LEU A 11 6.31 13.08 16.24
CA LEU A 11 7.07 13.25 17.47
C LEU A 11 8.39 13.97 17.20
N ASN A 12 9.10 13.62 16.14
CA ASN A 12 10.33 14.28 15.72
C ASN A 12 10.10 15.74 15.32
N MET A 13 9.05 16.02 14.55
CA MET A 13 8.69 17.39 14.15
C MET A 13 8.17 18.21 15.33
N GLN A 14 7.38 17.61 16.22
CA GLN A 14 6.92 18.26 17.45
C GLN A 14 8.09 18.55 18.40
N LEU A 15 9.00 17.61 18.61
CA LEU A 15 10.18 17.78 19.44
C LEU A 15 11.06 18.93 18.91
N ILE A 16 11.32 18.95 17.61
CA ILE A 16 12.08 20.00 16.94
C ILE A 16 11.35 21.36 17.05
N ALA A 17 10.02 21.39 16.81
CA ALA A 17 9.23 22.62 16.91
C ALA A 17 9.13 23.15 18.35
N ILE A 18 9.04 22.25 19.33
CA ILE A 18 9.02 22.61 20.76
C ILE A 18 10.38 23.13 21.18
N LEU A 19 11.46 22.43 20.86
CA LEU A 19 12.81 22.83 21.21
C LEU A 19 13.21 24.17 20.60
N SER A 20 12.73 24.47 19.38
CA SER A 20 12.95 25.78 18.74
C SER A 20 12.19 26.95 19.39
N ARG A 21 11.16 26.65 20.23
CA ARG A 21 10.31 27.63 20.91
C ARG A 21 10.58 27.77 22.41
N ILE A 22 11.48 26.97 22.98
CA ILE A 22 11.81 27.05 24.42
C ILE A 22 12.49 28.39 24.70
N GLY A 23 11.85 29.27 25.46
CA GLY A 23 12.40 30.56 25.90
C GLY A 23 13.58 30.37 26.85
N VAL A 24 14.35 31.46 27.06
CA VAL A 24 15.65 31.44 27.78
C VAL A 24 15.60 30.83 29.18
N ASN A 25 14.43 30.83 29.86
CA ASN A 25 14.32 30.43 31.26
C ASN A 25 13.47 29.17 31.53
N ASN A 26 12.97 28.46 30.50
CA ASN A 26 12.08 27.33 30.71
C ASN A 26 12.80 25.98 30.54
N ILE A 27 12.56 25.07 31.47
CA ILE A 27 12.94 23.64 31.37
C ILE A 27 11.83 22.92 30.61
N TYR A 28 12.23 22.02 29.72
CA TYR A 28 11.30 21.15 28.97
C TYR A 28 11.49 19.69 29.38
N CYS A 29 10.43 19.10 29.96
CA CYS A 29 10.44 17.70 30.35
C CYS A 29 9.90 16.80 29.23
N ILE A 30 10.72 15.87 28.74
CA ILE A 30 10.36 14.88 27.72
C ILE A 30 9.87 13.60 28.40
N GLN A 31 8.77 13.63 29.11
CA GLN A 31 8.15 12.43 29.69
C GLN A 31 9.10 11.51 30.50
N PRO A 32 8.60 10.53 31.25
CA PRO A 32 9.43 9.59 32.01
C PRO A 32 10.30 8.69 31.09
N LEU A 33 11.52 8.47 31.52
CA LEU A 33 12.39 7.40 31.05
C LEU A 33 12.39 6.30 32.10
N VAL A 34 11.83 5.15 31.76
CA VAL A 34 11.70 4.02 32.70
C VAL A 34 12.83 3.05 32.44
N VAL A 35 13.63 2.82 33.46
CA VAL A 35 14.83 2.00 33.35
C VAL A 35 14.91 0.96 34.49
N LYS A 36 15.62 -0.12 34.20
CA LYS A 36 16.00 -1.14 35.20
C LYS A 36 17.50 -1.32 35.13
N GLU A 37 18.13 -1.33 36.30
CA GLU A 37 19.56 -1.60 36.39
C GLU A 37 19.83 -3.05 35.95
N ARG A 38 20.77 -3.22 35.00
CA ARG A 38 21.13 -4.54 34.48
C ARG A 38 22.10 -5.28 35.37
N ASP A 39 22.97 -4.55 36.05
CA ASP A 39 24.00 -5.10 36.93
C ASP A 39 23.62 -4.96 38.43
N GLN A 40 23.06 -6.00 39.02
CA GLN A 40 22.69 -6.02 40.44
C GLN A 40 23.92 -6.14 41.35
N ASP A 41 25.13 -6.37 40.84
CA ASP A 41 26.33 -6.63 41.63
C ASP A 41 27.48 -5.66 41.34
N ILE A 42 27.15 -4.37 41.14
CA ILE A 42 28.12 -3.29 40.88
C ILE A 42 29.16 -3.21 42.03
N LEU A 43 28.73 -3.40 43.27
CA LEU A 43 29.63 -3.35 44.42
C LEU A 43 30.70 -4.45 44.41
N SER A 44 30.38 -5.65 43.94
CA SER A 44 31.37 -6.73 43.81
C SER A 44 32.33 -6.50 42.65
N LYS A 45 31.87 -5.88 41.55
CA LYS A 45 32.71 -5.50 40.43
C LYS A 45 33.66 -4.36 40.78
N ILE A 46 33.17 -3.35 41.50
CA ILE A 46 34.03 -2.25 42.01
C ILE A 46 35.13 -2.78 42.92
N LYS A 47 34.80 -3.75 43.82
CA LYS A 47 35.80 -4.38 44.69
C LYS A 47 36.88 -5.17 43.94
N LYS A 48 36.60 -5.61 42.73
CA LYS A 48 37.52 -6.37 41.87
C LYS A 48 38.19 -5.51 40.78
N ALA A 49 37.86 -4.24 40.70
CA ALA A 49 38.42 -3.32 39.70
C ALA A 49 39.91 -3.09 39.91
N ASN A 50 40.69 -3.12 38.84
CA ASN A 50 42.11 -2.94 38.87
C ASN A 50 42.53 -1.49 38.54
N SER A 51 41.58 -0.64 38.10
CA SER A 51 41.85 0.77 37.75
C SER A 51 40.68 1.68 38.12
N ILE A 52 40.98 2.99 38.28
CA ILE A 52 39.97 4.03 38.51
C ILE A 52 39.01 4.15 37.30
N ASP A 53 39.50 3.90 36.09
CA ASP A 53 38.68 3.98 34.89
C ASP A 53 37.71 2.82 34.80
N GLU A 54 38.07 1.62 35.24
CA GLU A 54 37.13 0.50 35.41
C GLU A 54 36.07 0.81 36.48
N VAL A 55 36.45 1.42 37.59
CA VAL A 55 35.49 1.86 38.64
C VAL A 55 34.53 2.88 38.08
N LYS A 56 34.98 3.85 37.29
CA LYS A 56 34.12 4.82 36.60
C LYS A 56 33.17 4.15 35.61
N GLN A 57 33.66 3.17 34.83
CA GLN A 57 32.83 2.40 33.91
C GLN A 57 31.73 1.62 34.62
N PHE A 58 32.05 0.97 35.73
CA PHE A 58 31.07 0.26 36.54
C PHE A 58 30.06 1.21 37.21
N LEU A 59 30.49 2.40 37.63
CA LEU A 59 29.62 3.43 38.22
C LEU A 59 28.68 4.06 37.18
N LEU A 60 29.07 4.09 35.88
CA LEU A 60 28.18 4.56 34.83
C LEU A 60 27.00 3.60 34.59
N GLY A 61 27.15 2.33 34.98
CA GLY A 61 26.11 1.30 34.89
C GLY A 61 25.67 1.00 33.47
N SER A 62 24.99 -0.11 33.29
CA SER A 62 24.21 -0.40 32.11
C SER A 62 22.75 -0.53 32.49
N TRP A 63 21.87 0.06 31.69
CA TRP A 63 20.46 0.19 31.99
C TRP A 63 19.62 -0.48 30.91
N GLU A 64 18.69 -1.31 31.31
CA GLU A 64 17.63 -1.79 30.43
C GLU A 64 16.55 -0.70 30.36
N VAL A 65 16.28 -0.19 29.16
CA VAL A 65 15.25 0.83 28.94
C VAL A 65 13.92 0.15 28.69
N ILE A 66 13.01 0.26 29.65
CA ILE A 66 11.66 -0.32 29.60
C ILE A 66 10.73 0.59 28.79
N ASP A 67 10.74 1.91 29.07
CA ASP A 67 10.00 2.91 28.30
C ASP A 67 10.90 4.11 27.96
N GLY A 68 10.71 4.67 26.78
CA GLY A 68 11.46 5.82 26.27
C GLY A 68 12.49 5.49 25.20
N GLN A 69 12.53 4.25 24.69
CA GLN A 69 13.48 3.78 23.67
C GLN A 69 13.46 4.66 22.41
N GLN A 70 12.27 4.96 21.87
CA GLN A 70 12.14 5.81 20.68
C GLN A 70 12.67 7.23 20.91
N ARG A 71 12.41 7.80 22.09
CA ARG A 71 12.91 9.14 22.47
C ARG A 71 14.43 9.18 22.53
N LEU A 72 15.04 8.16 23.14
CA LEU A 72 16.50 8.04 23.16
C LEU A 72 17.08 7.87 21.75
N THR A 73 16.50 7.01 20.92
CA THR A 73 16.93 6.83 19.52
C THR A 73 16.84 8.14 18.75
N THR A 74 15.74 8.87 18.87
CA THR A 74 15.56 10.17 18.21
C THR A 74 16.59 11.20 18.67
N ILE A 75 16.86 11.29 19.97
CA ILE A 75 17.88 12.21 20.49
C ILE A 75 19.27 11.83 19.97
N LYS A 76 19.61 10.53 19.95
CA LYS A 76 20.87 10.06 19.37
C LYS A 76 21.00 10.45 17.91
N ILE A 77 19.95 10.33 17.10
CA ILE A 77 19.94 10.76 15.70
C ILE A 77 20.15 12.28 15.59
N ILE A 78 19.47 13.08 16.43
CA ILE A 78 19.66 14.55 16.46
C ILE A 78 21.12 14.90 16.78
N LEU A 79 21.70 14.27 17.80
CA LEU A 79 23.09 14.49 18.18
C LEU A 79 24.05 14.07 17.05
N THR A 80 23.75 12.99 16.34
CA THR A 80 24.53 12.55 15.17
C THR A 80 24.47 13.56 14.02
N VAL A 81 23.29 14.13 13.73
CA VAL A 81 23.15 15.18 12.70
C VAL A 81 23.92 16.44 13.08
N LEU A 82 23.93 16.78 14.37
CA LEU A 82 24.69 17.93 14.90
C LEU A 82 26.16 17.63 15.15
N GLN A 83 26.66 16.45 14.77
CA GLN A 83 28.05 15.97 14.92
C GLN A 83 28.53 16.00 16.39
N GLU A 84 27.64 15.77 17.34
CA GLU A 84 27.92 15.77 18.76
C GLU A 84 28.07 14.35 19.30
N LYS A 85 28.94 14.17 20.29
CA LYS A 85 29.13 12.90 20.96
C LYS A 85 27.85 12.49 21.70
N SER A 86 27.40 11.26 21.46
CA SER A 86 26.19 10.71 22.09
C SER A 86 26.50 9.46 22.94
N TYR A 87 25.47 8.94 23.60
CA TYR A 87 25.50 7.71 24.38
C TYR A 87 25.40 6.46 23.50
N GLU A 88 25.78 5.29 24.04
CA GLU A 88 25.61 4.00 23.38
C GLU A 88 24.18 3.49 23.57
N LEU A 89 23.59 2.96 22.50
CA LEU A 89 22.32 2.23 22.51
C LEU A 89 22.52 0.85 21.89
N GLU A 90 22.02 -0.15 22.59
CA GLU A 90 22.01 -1.54 22.12
C GLU A 90 20.57 -2.06 22.09
N TYR A 91 20.26 -2.82 21.06
CA TYR A 91 18.96 -3.48 20.90
C TYR A 91 19.20 -4.98 21.02
N GLU A 92 18.81 -5.57 22.15
CA GLU A 92 19.14 -6.96 22.52
C GLU A 92 18.67 -7.99 21.48
N THR A 93 17.46 -7.78 20.91
CA THR A 93 16.87 -8.67 19.90
C THR A 93 17.20 -8.26 18.46
N ARG A 94 17.91 -7.12 18.26
CA ARG A 94 18.17 -6.49 16.96
C ARG A 94 19.58 -5.90 16.95
N THR A 95 20.57 -6.78 17.10
CA THR A 95 21.97 -6.39 17.29
C THR A 95 22.54 -5.51 16.19
N GLU A 96 22.10 -5.74 14.92
CA GLU A 96 22.52 -4.95 13.77
C GLU A 96 22.03 -3.48 13.81
N SER A 97 20.96 -3.19 14.55
CA SER A 97 20.41 -1.84 14.70
C SER A 97 21.38 -0.88 15.39
N LYS A 98 22.25 -1.38 16.27
CA LYS A 98 23.31 -0.59 16.90
C LYS A 98 24.30 -0.05 15.86
N ASP A 99 24.80 -0.94 15.00
CA ASP A 99 25.80 -0.60 13.98
C ASP A 99 25.20 0.31 12.91
N PHE A 100 23.96 0.02 12.50
CA PHE A 100 23.23 0.87 11.58
C PHE A 100 23.05 2.29 12.15
N LEU A 101 22.62 2.41 13.41
CA LEU A 101 22.39 3.70 14.07
C LEU A 101 23.69 4.49 14.27
N ASN A 102 24.81 3.83 14.56
CA ASN A 102 26.10 4.47 14.72
C ASN A 102 26.66 5.02 13.39
N ASP A 103 26.37 4.34 12.27
CA ASP A 103 26.81 4.72 10.92
C ASP A 103 25.72 5.36 10.06
N ILE A 104 24.59 5.78 10.66
CA ILE A 104 23.38 6.22 9.95
C ILE A 104 23.64 7.35 8.93
N SER A 105 24.63 8.21 9.19
CA SER A 105 25.00 9.31 8.29
C SER A 105 25.59 8.85 6.96
N ARG A 106 26.06 7.61 6.87
CA ARG A 106 26.69 7.01 5.67
C ARG A 106 25.75 6.04 4.95
N LYS A 107 24.59 5.72 5.55
CA LYS A 107 23.66 4.74 5.01
C LYS A 107 22.83 5.32 3.86
N ASN A 108 22.59 4.51 2.85
CA ASN A 108 21.75 4.85 1.70
C ASN A 108 20.34 4.24 1.81
N ASN A 109 19.44 4.63 0.90
CA ASN A 109 18.04 4.16 0.91
C ASN A 109 17.95 2.63 0.77
N ALA A 110 18.79 1.99 -0.05
CA ALA A 110 18.74 0.55 -0.25
C ALA A 110 19.11 -0.23 1.02
N GLU A 111 20.12 0.25 1.78
CA GLU A 111 20.46 -0.33 3.08
C GLU A 111 19.37 -0.10 4.13
N ALA A 112 18.73 1.07 4.09
CA ALA A 112 17.60 1.39 4.98
C ALA A 112 16.38 0.51 4.69
N GLU A 113 16.11 0.18 3.43
CA GLU A 113 14.99 -0.66 3.02
C GLU A 113 15.16 -2.15 3.34
N SER A 114 16.33 -2.56 3.81
CA SER A 114 16.59 -3.97 4.18
C SER A 114 15.89 -4.42 5.47
N ASN A 115 15.52 -3.47 6.35
CA ASN A 115 14.92 -3.75 7.65
C ASN A 115 13.98 -2.60 8.07
N ILE A 116 12.87 -2.92 8.72
CA ILE A 116 11.86 -1.94 9.15
C ILE A 116 12.44 -0.90 10.14
N ASP A 117 13.30 -1.31 11.07
CA ASP A 117 13.91 -0.38 12.01
C ASP A 117 14.88 0.56 11.30
N PHE A 118 15.67 0.03 10.36
CA PHE A 118 16.60 0.82 9.54
C PHE A 118 15.85 1.85 8.71
N TYR A 119 14.73 1.45 8.11
CA TYR A 119 13.86 2.35 7.35
C TYR A 119 13.40 3.54 8.22
N HIS A 120 12.85 3.28 9.39
CA HIS A 120 12.35 4.34 10.26
C HIS A 120 13.47 5.21 10.85
N MET A 121 14.59 4.61 11.27
CA MET A 121 15.75 5.35 11.74
C MET A 121 16.32 6.26 10.65
N HIS A 122 16.46 5.75 9.42
CA HIS A 122 16.96 6.52 8.28
C HIS A 122 16.00 7.63 7.88
N LYS A 123 14.70 7.36 7.85
CA LYS A 123 13.67 8.37 7.58
C LYS A 123 13.68 9.50 8.62
N ALA A 124 13.85 9.15 9.90
CA ALA A 124 14.04 10.14 10.97
C ALA A 124 15.31 10.96 10.74
N TYR A 125 16.42 10.31 10.40
CA TYR A 125 17.68 10.99 10.09
C TYR A 125 17.55 11.97 8.92
N VAL A 126 16.94 11.56 7.82
CA VAL A 126 16.71 12.41 6.65
C VAL A 126 15.81 13.60 7.01
N THR A 127 14.74 13.38 7.77
CA THR A 127 13.81 14.44 8.20
C THR A 127 14.53 15.48 9.07
N ILE A 128 15.31 15.02 10.05
CA ILE A 128 16.08 15.88 10.96
C ILE A 128 17.18 16.63 10.19
N SER A 129 17.90 15.94 9.31
CA SER A 129 18.95 16.54 8.47
C SER A 129 18.38 17.64 7.57
N ASN A 130 17.24 17.38 6.92
CA ASN A 130 16.56 18.35 6.07
C ASN A 130 16.10 19.58 6.87
N TRP A 131 15.65 19.37 8.12
CA TRP A 131 15.23 20.49 8.97
C TRP A 131 16.42 21.39 9.35
N PHE A 132 17.61 20.83 9.59
CA PHE A 132 18.84 21.60 9.88
C PHE A 132 19.53 22.14 8.62
N ASN A 133 19.16 21.64 7.44
CA ASN A 133 19.74 22.10 6.18
C ASN A 133 19.40 23.57 5.92
N GLY A 134 20.41 24.38 5.62
CA GLY A 134 20.26 25.82 5.43
C GLY A 134 20.05 26.66 6.71
N LYS A 135 20.15 26.05 7.90
CA LYS A 135 20.15 26.77 9.18
C LYS A 135 21.56 27.24 9.55
N ASP A 136 21.64 28.42 10.16
CA ASP A 136 22.88 29.00 10.61
C ASP A 136 23.55 28.16 11.71
N GLU A 137 24.88 28.13 11.75
CA GLU A 137 25.63 27.43 12.80
C GLU A 137 25.33 27.97 14.20
N SER A 138 25.01 29.26 14.35
CA SER A 138 24.54 29.84 15.62
C SER A 138 23.26 29.19 16.12
N LEU A 139 22.31 28.92 15.23
CA LEU A 139 21.05 28.25 15.58
C LEU A 139 21.28 26.78 15.96
N LYS A 140 22.17 26.08 15.25
CA LYS A 140 22.53 24.70 15.58
C LYS A 140 23.19 24.61 16.97
N THR A 141 24.11 25.52 17.26
CA THR A 141 24.77 25.61 18.57
C THR A 141 23.78 25.92 19.69
N MET A 142 22.90 26.93 19.50
CA MET A 142 21.86 27.27 20.47
C MET A 142 20.88 26.09 20.69
N PHE A 143 20.52 25.37 19.65
CA PHE A 143 19.65 24.20 19.74
C PHE A 143 20.32 23.08 20.55
N LEU A 144 21.61 22.81 20.29
CA LEU A 144 22.39 21.83 21.01
C LEU A 144 22.55 22.18 22.49
N GLU A 145 22.85 23.44 22.82
CA GLU A 145 22.90 23.93 24.19
C GLU A 145 21.55 23.79 24.88
N THR A 146 20.45 24.05 24.18
CA THR A 146 19.10 23.89 24.69
C THR A 146 18.82 22.43 25.04
N ILE A 147 19.17 21.48 24.15
CA ILE A 147 19.03 20.04 24.45
C ILE A 147 19.82 19.67 25.71
N LYS A 148 21.08 20.09 25.78
CA LYS A 148 21.97 19.71 26.89
C LYS A 148 21.59 20.32 28.22
N SER A 149 21.05 21.54 28.26
CA SER A 149 20.84 22.30 29.48
C SER A 149 19.40 22.37 29.94
N LYS A 150 18.43 22.30 29.01
CA LYS A 150 17.01 22.58 29.31
C LYS A 150 16.07 21.41 29.09
N VAL A 151 16.51 20.41 28.34
CA VAL A 151 15.72 19.21 28.13
C VAL A 151 16.02 18.18 29.21
N GLN A 152 15.00 17.75 29.92
CA GLN A 152 15.13 16.82 31.04
C GLN A 152 14.18 15.64 30.89
N PHE A 153 14.59 14.49 31.42
CA PHE A 153 13.75 13.31 31.60
C PHE A 153 13.37 13.18 33.07
N ILE A 154 12.19 12.64 33.34
CA ILE A 154 11.89 12.07 34.65
C ILE A 154 12.52 10.68 34.66
N TRP A 155 13.62 10.53 35.40
CA TRP A 155 14.28 9.24 35.56
C TRP A 155 13.49 8.39 36.54
N TYR A 156 12.94 7.26 36.08
CA TYR A 156 12.20 6.33 36.91
C TYR A 156 12.88 4.96 36.86
N GLU A 157 13.47 4.57 37.99
CA GLU A 157 14.10 3.27 38.16
C GLU A 157 13.13 2.29 38.77
N THR A 158 12.96 1.12 38.14
CA THR A 158 12.12 0.04 38.65
C THR A 158 12.98 -1.12 39.14
N LYS A 159 12.59 -1.71 40.26
CA LYS A 159 13.16 -2.96 40.83
C LYS A 159 12.30 -4.17 40.52
N GLU A 160 11.19 -4.00 39.83
CA GLU A 160 10.25 -5.08 39.55
C GLU A 160 10.84 -6.15 38.62
N ALA A 161 10.52 -7.43 38.90
CA ALA A 161 11.06 -8.56 38.14
C ALA A 161 10.52 -8.63 36.72
N HIS A 162 9.29 -8.11 36.46
CA HIS A 162 8.59 -8.23 35.21
C HIS A 162 8.49 -6.89 34.44
N PRO A 163 9.45 -6.56 33.56
CA PRO A 163 9.48 -5.31 32.82
C PRO A 163 8.21 -5.04 31.97
N ILE A 164 7.59 -6.09 31.44
CA ILE A 164 6.38 -6.00 30.61
C ILE A 164 5.18 -5.49 31.43
N GLU A 165 5.01 -5.94 32.65
CA GLU A 165 3.93 -5.48 33.53
C GLU A 165 4.11 -4.01 33.91
N VAL A 166 5.35 -3.60 34.20
CA VAL A 166 5.69 -2.19 34.46
C VAL A 166 5.37 -1.33 33.26
N PHE A 167 5.80 -1.78 32.07
CA PHE A 167 5.53 -1.08 30.80
C PHE A 167 4.02 -0.93 30.55
N THR A 168 3.25 -2.00 30.72
CA THR A 168 1.80 -1.99 30.54
C THR A 168 1.12 -1.02 31.51
N ARG A 169 1.46 -1.05 32.80
CA ARG A 169 0.88 -0.13 33.81
C ARG A 169 1.22 1.34 33.55
N LEU A 170 2.42 1.63 33.09
CA LEU A 170 2.86 3.00 32.79
C LEU A 170 2.23 3.55 31.52
N ASN A 171 1.82 2.68 30.62
CA ASN A 171 1.15 3.07 29.38
C ASN A 171 -0.38 3.12 29.50
N ILE A 172 -0.95 2.64 30.61
CA ILE A 172 -2.38 2.85 30.89
C ILE A 172 -2.65 4.36 30.96
N GLY A 173 -3.42 4.89 29.98
CA GLY A 173 -3.74 6.32 29.87
C GLY A 173 -2.78 7.15 29.01
N LYS A 174 -1.76 6.54 28.40
CA LYS A 174 -0.96 7.12 27.31
C LYS A 174 -1.45 6.62 25.93
N ILE A 175 -0.64 6.73 24.89
CA ILE A 175 -0.95 6.09 23.59
C ILE A 175 -1.10 4.60 23.86
N ALA A 176 -2.30 4.08 23.64
CA ALA A 176 -2.58 2.66 23.85
C ALA A 176 -1.67 1.82 22.96
N LEU A 177 -1.20 0.68 23.48
CA LEU A 177 -0.50 -0.30 22.65
C LEU A 177 -1.46 -0.81 21.58
N THR A 178 -0.95 -0.97 20.39
CA THR A 178 -1.70 -1.55 19.28
C THR A 178 -1.98 -3.03 19.54
N ASP A 179 -3.02 -3.55 18.90
CA ASP A 179 -3.34 -4.99 18.99
C ASP A 179 -2.13 -5.85 18.60
N SER A 180 -1.42 -5.46 17.54
CA SER A 180 -0.20 -6.15 17.08
C SER A 180 0.93 -6.15 18.12
N GLU A 181 1.17 -5.04 18.80
CA GLU A 181 2.19 -4.98 19.87
C GLU A 181 1.84 -5.86 21.05
N LEU A 182 0.57 -5.89 21.43
CA LEU A 182 0.06 -6.76 22.49
C LEU A 182 0.17 -8.25 22.08
N ILE A 183 -0.15 -8.59 20.84
CA ILE A 183 -0.01 -9.96 20.31
C ILE A 183 1.48 -10.34 20.24
N LYS A 184 2.36 -9.45 19.77
CA LYS A 184 3.81 -9.68 19.77
C LYS A 184 4.31 -10.01 21.18
N ALA A 185 3.83 -9.29 22.20
CA ALA A 185 4.17 -9.55 23.58
C ALA A 185 3.71 -10.94 24.07
N LEU A 186 2.52 -11.42 23.63
CA LEU A 186 2.08 -12.77 23.94
C LEU A 186 3.04 -13.84 23.40
N PHE A 187 3.51 -13.70 22.16
CA PHE A 187 4.43 -14.65 21.54
C PHE A 187 5.84 -14.59 22.13
N LEU A 188 6.32 -13.42 22.50
CA LEU A 188 7.70 -13.21 22.98
C LEU A 188 7.84 -13.32 24.51
N ASN A 189 6.77 -13.60 25.25
CA ASN A 189 6.83 -13.72 26.70
C ASN A 189 7.67 -14.93 27.12
N ALA A 190 8.79 -14.69 27.79
CA ALA A 190 9.72 -15.71 28.25
C ALA A 190 9.06 -16.82 29.10
N SER A 191 7.98 -16.50 29.84
CA SER A 191 7.25 -17.49 30.66
C SER A 191 6.56 -18.59 29.85
N ASN A 192 6.40 -18.39 28.54
CA ASN A 192 5.80 -19.36 27.62
C ASN A 192 6.79 -20.45 27.17
N PHE A 193 8.10 -20.24 27.36
CA PHE A 193 9.16 -21.16 26.94
C PHE A 193 9.59 -22.06 28.09
N LYS A 194 8.67 -22.92 28.57
CA LYS A 194 8.92 -23.81 29.70
C LYS A 194 9.95 -24.89 29.35
N ASN A 195 10.79 -25.23 30.34
CA ASN A 195 11.76 -26.34 30.27
C ASN A 195 12.85 -26.19 29.20
N GLN A 196 13.15 -24.98 28.75
CA GLN A 196 14.27 -24.71 27.82
C GLN A 196 15.39 -23.95 28.52
N ASP A 197 16.61 -24.11 28.01
CA ASP A 197 17.73 -23.26 28.40
C ASP A 197 17.55 -21.83 27.83
N GLN A 198 18.22 -20.88 28.46
CA GLN A 198 18.08 -19.45 28.10
C GLN A 198 18.48 -19.15 26.66
N ASP A 199 19.47 -19.84 26.11
CA ASP A 199 19.96 -19.60 24.77
C ASP A 199 18.94 -20.08 23.72
N SER A 200 18.32 -21.23 23.93
CA SER A 200 17.24 -21.76 23.09
C SER A 200 16.01 -20.84 23.09
N VAL A 201 15.62 -20.35 24.26
CA VAL A 201 14.51 -19.37 24.39
C VAL A 201 14.83 -18.10 23.61
N ARG A 202 16.02 -17.56 23.80
CA ARG A 202 16.47 -16.34 23.12
C ARG A 202 16.50 -16.53 21.59
N PHE A 203 17.01 -17.66 21.12
CA PHE A 203 17.04 -17.97 19.70
C PHE A 203 15.64 -17.98 19.08
N GLN A 204 14.70 -18.65 19.71
CA GLN A 204 13.32 -18.75 19.22
C GLN A 204 12.57 -17.40 19.26
N GLN A 205 12.83 -16.59 20.29
CA GLN A 205 12.31 -15.21 20.35
C GLN A 205 12.85 -14.35 19.21
N ILE A 206 14.15 -14.47 18.89
CA ILE A 206 14.79 -13.76 17.77
C ILE A 206 14.21 -14.22 16.44
N GLU A 207 14.00 -15.52 16.25
CA GLU A 207 13.41 -16.07 15.03
C GLU A 207 12.01 -15.47 14.78
N ILE A 208 11.11 -15.54 15.76
CA ILE A 208 9.77 -14.96 15.67
C ILE A 208 9.85 -13.44 15.41
N ALA A 209 10.75 -12.73 16.10
CA ALA A 209 10.89 -11.29 15.95
C ALA A 209 11.36 -10.90 14.54
N ASN A 210 12.32 -11.63 13.96
CA ASN A 210 12.81 -11.39 12.61
C ASN A 210 11.74 -11.67 11.55
N GLU A 211 11.02 -12.77 11.69
CA GLU A 211 9.91 -13.10 10.79
C GLU A 211 8.76 -12.10 10.89
N TRP A 212 8.48 -11.61 12.10
CA TRP A 212 7.52 -10.53 12.33
C TRP A 212 7.92 -9.26 11.56
N ASP A 213 9.18 -8.87 11.72
CA ASP A 213 9.70 -7.68 11.08
C ASP A 213 9.71 -7.81 9.55
N GLU A 214 9.97 -9.01 8.99
CA GLU A 214 9.82 -9.31 7.55
C GLU A 214 8.37 -9.11 7.08
N ILE A 215 7.39 -9.62 7.86
CA ILE A 215 5.97 -9.47 7.54
C ILE A 215 5.58 -7.98 7.55
N GLU A 216 5.92 -7.26 8.61
CA GLU A 216 5.62 -5.83 8.72
C GLU A 216 6.25 -5.03 7.59
N TYR A 217 7.52 -5.25 7.30
CA TYR A 217 8.23 -4.58 6.22
C TYR A 217 7.58 -4.84 4.85
N THR A 218 7.23 -6.09 4.56
CA THR A 218 6.59 -6.45 3.29
C THR A 218 5.22 -5.79 3.16
N LEU A 219 4.44 -5.75 4.23
CA LEU A 219 3.13 -5.11 4.24
C LEU A 219 3.21 -3.58 4.12
N GLN A 220 4.34 -2.94 4.48
CA GLN A 220 4.56 -1.50 4.26
C GLN A 220 4.76 -1.15 2.79
N ASN A 221 5.17 -2.11 1.96
CA ASN A 221 5.25 -1.90 0.52
C ASN A 221 3.83 -1.74 -0.07
N ASP A 222 3.53 -0.57 -0.62
CA ASP A 222 2.21 -0.26 -1.16
C ASP A 222 1.86 -1.11 -2.39
N GLU A 223 2.83 -1.59 -3.17
CA GLU A 223 2.58 -2.52 -4.27
C GLU A 223 2.03 -3.85 -3.74
N PHE A 224 2.61 -4.37 -2.66
CA PHE A 224 2.14 -5.58 -1.99
C PHE A 224 0.82 -5.34 -1.25
N TRP A 225 0.73 -4.25 -0.49
CA TRP A 225 -0.43 -3.90 0.31
C TRP A 225 -1.69 -3.72 -0.53
N LEU A 226 -1.62 -2.90 -1.57
CA LEU A 226 -2.75 -2.63 -2.44
C LEU A 226 -3.04 -3.75 -3.45
N PHE A 227 -2.21 -4.78 -3.51
CA PHE A 227 -2.53 -6.02 -4.17
C PHE A 227 -3.56 -6.86 -3.38
N ILE A 228 -3.41 -6.95 -2.06
CA ILE A 228 -4.25 -7.80 -1.21
C ILE A 228 -5.53 -7.12 -0.70
N GLN A 229 -5.65 -5.80 -0.84
CA GLN A 229 -6.82 -5.07 -0.37
C GLN A 229 -7.01 -3.72 -1.11
N ASN A 230 -8.18 -3.06 -0.92
CA ASN A 230 -8.58 -1.86 -1.67
C ASN A 230 -8.52 -0.55 -0.86
N GLU A 231 -8.30 -0.61 0.44
CA GLU A 231 -8.30 0.58 1.29
C GLU A 231 -6.97 1.34 1.19
N LEU A 232 -6.98 2.55 0.65
CA LEU A 232 -5.81 3.42 0.60
C LEU A 232 -5.35 3.86 1.99
N LYS A 233 -6.31 4.03 2.92
CA LYS A 233 -6.04 4.30 4.33
C LYS A 233 -6.57 3.13 5.14
N TYR A 234 -5.67 2.40 5.74
CA TYR A 234 -6.04 1.35 6.67
C TYR A 234 -6.48 1.95 8.00
N SER A 235 -7.58 1.44 8.55
CA SER A 235 -8.19 1.97 9.77
C SER A 235 -7.44 1.62 11.06
N LYS A 236 -6.61 0.57 11.04
CA LYS A 236 -5.80 0.13 12.19
C LYS A 236 -4.41 0.76 12.15
N PRO A 237 -3.74 0.88 13.31
CA PRO A 237 -2.42 1.50 13.42
C PRO A 237 -1.33 0.80 12.61
N THR A 238 -1.37 -0.53 12.52
CA THR A 238 -0.35 -1.34 11.84
C THR A 238 -0.97 -2.22 10.76
N ARG A 239 -0.25 -2.44 9.67
CA ARG A 239 -0.74 -3.27 8.56
C ARG A 239 -0.73 -4.77 8.87
N ILE A 240 0.07 -5.22 9.84
CA ILE A 240 0.07 -6.61 10.28
C ILE A 240 -1.23 -6.99 10.99
N ASP A 241 -1.93 -6.01 11.59
CA ASP A 241 -3.27 -6.20 12.16
C ASP A 241 -4.27 -6.77 11.13
N TYR A 242 -4.03 -6.53 9.85
CA TYR A 242 -4.85 -7.11 8.79
C TYR A 242 -4.77 -8.64 8.75
N ILE A 243 -3.58 -9.20 8.88
CA ILE A 243 -3.40 -10.67 8.92
C ILE A 243 -4.08 -11.24 10.17
N PHE A 244 -3.90 -10.60 11.31
CA PHE A 244 -4.54 -11.05 12.55
C PHE A 244 -6.06 -10.96 12.49
N ASP A 245 -6.61 -9.91 11.87
CA ASP A 245 -8.05 -9.77 11.67
C ASP A 245 -8.62 -10.82 10.71
N LEU A 246 -7.87 -11.19 9.66
CA LEU A 246 -8.24 -12.31 8.78
C LEU A 246 -8.31 -13.63 9.55
N ILE A 247 -7.32 -13.92 10.39
CA ILE A 247 -7.26 -15.12 11.25
C ILE A 247 -8.47 -15.15 12.19
N ARG A 248 -8.76 -14.02 12.85
CA ARG A 248 -9.92 -13.88 13.73
C ARG A 248 -11.24 -14.06 12.98
N LYS A 249 -11.43 -13.42 11.83
CA LYS A 249 -12.66 -13.49 11.02
C LYS A 249 -12.92 -14.90 10.51
N GLN A 250 -11.88 -15.64 10.19
CA GLN A 250 -12.00 -17.04 9.74
C GLN A 250 -11.99 -18.05 10.88
N ASP A 251 -11.76 -17.59 12.11
CA ASP A 251 -11.55 -18.43 13.30
C ASP A 251 -10.49 -19.52 13.06
N ALA A 252 -9.38 -19.11 12.42
CA ALA A 252 -8.34 -20.04 11.99
C ALA A 252 -7.58 -20.72 13.15
N LEU A 253 -7.74 -20.23 14.37
CA LEU A 253 -7.24 -20.86 15.61
C LEU A 253 -8.31 -21.75 16.29
N GLU A 254 -9.46 -21.95 15.64
CA GLU A 254 -10.55 -22.81 16.12
C GLU A 254 -11.03 -22.45 17.55
N LEU A 255 -11.01 -21.15 17.87
CA LEU A 255 -11.34 -20.64 19.19
C LEU A 255 -12.75 -21.01 19.64
N LYS A 256 -13.72 -21.05 18.71
CA LYS A 256 -15.10 -21.45 19.02
C LYS A 256 -15.20 -22.92 19.37
N GLU A 257 -14.39 -23.78 18.74
CA GLU A 257 -14.30 -25.19 19.07
C GLU A 257 -13.71 -25.39 20.46
N LEU A 258 -12.60 -24.71 20.80
CA LEU A 258 -12.02 -24.71 22.14
C LEU A 258 -13.01 -24.23 23.21
N LEU A 259 -13.78 -23.20 22.95
CA LEU A 259 -14.84 -22.73 23.85
C LEU A 259 -15.95 -23.79 24.01
N THR A 260 -16.27 -24.50 22.94
CA THR A 260 -17.26 -25.57 22.96
C THR A 260 -16.81 -26.73 23.86
N GLU A 261 -15.56 -27.17 23.70
CA GLU A 261 -14.97 -28.21 24.55
C GLU A 261 -14.94 -27.80 26.02
N ASN A 262 -14.46 -26.61 26.33
CA ASN A 262 -14.42 -26.09 27.69
C ASN A 262 -15.82 -25.95 28.32
N THR A 263 -16.82 -25.56 27.53
CA THR A 263 -18.21 -25.44 27.99
C THR A 263 -18.85 -26.79 28.26
N LYS A 264 -18.56 -27.80 27.44
CA LYS A 264 -19.02 -29.20 27.64
C LYS A 264 -18.45 -29.80 28.93
N ILE A 265 -17.19 -29.56 29.23
CA ILE A 265 -16.55 -30.04 30.48
C ILE A 265 -17.25 -29.46 31.71
N SER A 266 -17.69 -28.21 31.61
CA SER A 266 -18.37 -27.51 32.72
C SER A 266 -19.86 -27.85 32.83
N ASN A 267 -20.52 -28.34 31.78
CA ASN A 267 -21.98 -28.56 31.69
C ASN A 267 -22.32 -29.83 30.89
N ILE A 268 -22.41 -30.96 31.56
CA ILE A 268 -22.49 -32.30 30.94
C ILE A 268 -23.85 -32.60 30.24
N ASN A 269 -24.90 -31.79 30.44
CA ASN A 269 -26.27 -32.12 30.01
C ASN A 269 -26.90 -31.08 29.03
N LEU A 270 -26.12 -30.30 28.30
CA LEU A 270 -26.65 -29.34 27.33
C LEU A 270 -26.96 -30.02 25.99
N ASP A 271 -28.08 -29.65 25.35
CA ASP A 271 -28.30 -30.01 23.96
C ASP A 271 -27.37 -29.19 23.02
N GLU A 272 -27.21 -29.67 21.78
CA GLU A 272 -26.27 -29.06 20.82
C GLU A 272 -26.66 -27.60 20.44
N LYS A 273 -27.94 -27.27 20.52
CA LYS A 273 -28.47 -25.96 20.16
C LYS A 273 -28.23 -24.93 21.30
N GLU A 274 -28.45 -25.35 22.52
CA GLU A 274 -28.16 -24.57 23.72
C GLU A 274 -26.64 -24.34 23.86
N LEU A 275 -25.84 -25.38 23.62
CA LEU A 275 -24.39 -25.28 23.64
C LEU A 275 -23.86 -24.25 22.63
N LYS A 276 -24.32 -24.30 21.36
CA LYS A 276 -23.96 -23.31 20.33
C LYS A 276 -24.37 -21.89 20.73
N LYS A 277 -25.51 -21.72 21.36
CA LYS A 277 -25.98 -20.41 21.83
C LYS A 277 -25.05 -19.86 22.91
N ILE A 278 -24.76 -20.64 23.95
CA ILE A 278 -23.87 -20.26 25.06
C ILE A 278 -22.45 -19.94 24.55
N VAL A 279 -21.92 -20.75 23.64
CA VAL A 279 -20.59 -20.52 23.05
C VAL A 279 -20.55 -19.22 22.26
N ASN A 280 -21.57 -18.90 21.46
CA ASN A 280 -21.63 -17.66 20.70
C ASN A 280 -21.79 -16.43 21.60
N GLU A 281 -22.60 -16.52 22.66
CA GLU A 281 -22.76 -15.46 23.66
C GLU A 281 -21.41 -15.20 24.36
N LYS A 282 -20.77 -16.25 24.88
CA LYS A 282 -19.48 -16.17 25.54
C LYS A 282 -18.39 -15.64 24.61
N TYR A 283 -18.34 -16.12 23.35
CA TYR A 283 -17.40 -15.59 22.34
C TYR A 283 -17.61 -14.09 22.12
N SER A 284 -18.85 -13.66 21.96
CA SER A 284 -19.17 -12.24 21.73
C SER A 284 -18.86 -11.37 22.94
N GLU A 285 -19.07 -11.88 24.15
CA GLU A 285 -18.77 -11.17 25.40
C GLU A 285 -17.26 -11.01 25.61
N GLU A 286 -16.50 -12.08 25.44
CA GLU A 286 -15.04 -12.09 25.64
C GLU A 286 -14.29 -11.29 24.56
N ILE A 287 -14.71 -11.38 23.29
CA ILE A 287 -14.05 -10.66 22.19
C ILE A 287 -14.46 -9.18 22.18
N GLY A 288 -15.72 -8.86 22.52
CA GLY A 288 -16.26 -7.50 22.48
C GLY A 288 -16.35 -6.94 21.05
N ILE A 289 -16.62 -5.62 20.97
CA ILE A 289 -16.84 -4.89 19.71
C ILE A 289 -15.96 -3.64 19.55
N ASP A 290 -15.08 -3.36 20.53
CA ASP A 290 -14.21 -2.19 20.53
C ASP A 290 -12.95 -2.38 19.65
N GLU A 291 -11.99 -1.45 19.76
CA GLU A 291 -10.77 -1.45 18.97
C GLU A 291 -9.81 -2.63 19.24
N HIS A 292 -9.94 -3.30 20.40
CA HIS A 292 -9.06 -4.39 20.83
C HIS A 292 -9.60 -5.81 20.57
N THR A 293 -10.57 -5.97 19.70
CA THR A 293 -11.17 -7.27 19.35
C THR A 293 -10.16 -8.28 18.83
N ILE A 294 -9.15 -7.82 18.07
CA ILE A 294 -8.11 -8.68 17.50
C ILE A 294 -7.22 -9.22 18.62
N PHE A 295 -6.71 -8.34 19.48
CA PHE A 295 -5.90 -8.76 20.62
C PHE A 295 -6.66 -9.74 21.54
N ARG A 296 -7.93 -9.46 21.88
CA ARG A 296 -8.70 -10.34 22.76
C ARG A 296 -8.93 -11.73 22.18
N TYR A 297 -9.06 -11.86 20.86
CA TYR A 297 -9.12 -13.15 20.20
C TYR A 297 -7.86 -13.99 20.47
N PHE A 298 -6.68 -13.43 20.29
CA PHE A 298 -5.42 -14.12 20.56
C PHE A 298 -5.21 -14.34 22.06
N TYR A 299 -5.52 -13.35 22.89
CA TYR A 299 -5.40 -13.47 24.35
C TYR A 299 -6.27 -14.59 24.91
N LEU A 300 -7.52 -14.69 24.47
CA LEU A 300 -8.44 -15.76 24.88
C LEU A 300 -7.92 -17.13 24.41
N TYR A 301 -7.41 -17.21 23.19
CA TYR A 301 -6.79 -18.44 22.66
C TYR A 301 -5.60 -18.89 23.51
N PHE A 302 -4.70 -17.97 23.88
CA PHE A 302 -3.58 -18.26 24.78
C PHE A 302 -4.06 -18.70 26.17
N ASN A 303 -5.04 -18.04 26.73
CA ASN A 303 -5.58 -18.36 28.05
C ASN A 303 -6.21 -19.75 28.12
N LEU A 304 -7.01 -20.11 27.11
CA LEU A 304 -7.64 -21.43 27.05
C LEU A 304 -6.62 -22.56 26.87
N ASN A 305 -5.51 -22.28 26.23
CA ASN A 305 -4.41 -23.23 26.02
C ASN A 305 -3.26 -23.09 27.02
N LYS A 306 -3.39 -22.31 28.09
CA LYS A 306 -2.30 -21.99 29.04
C LYS A 306 -1.53 -23.22 29.56
N HIS A 307 -2.20 -24.36 29.69
CA HIS A 307 -1.60 -25.61 30.12
C HIS A 307 -0.80 -26.35 29.00
N LYS A 308 -1.05 -26.03 27.73
CA LYS A 308 -0.38 -26.60 26.55
C LYS A 308 0.78 -25.74 26.05
N ILE A 309 0.89 -24.49 26.52
CA ILE A 309 1.88 -23.56 26.00
C ILE A 309 3.29 -24.04 26.34
N ASP A 310 4.04 -24.32 25.28
CA ASP A 310 5.49 -24.59 25.26
C ASP A 310 6.05 -24.05 23.92
N SER A 311 7.32 -24.24 23.69
CA SER A 311 7.99 -23.78 22.47
C SER A 311 7.40 -24.34 21.18
N GLU A 312 7.05 -25.64 21.16
CA GLU A 312 6.49 -26.28 19.97
C GLU A 312 5.07 -25.76 19.68
N TRP A 313 4.25 -25.60 20.72
CA TRP A 313 2.91 -25.01 20.57
C TRP A 313 2.98 -23.56 20.05
N LEU A 314 3.91 -22.76 20.58
CA LEU A 314 4.15 -21.40 20.10
C LEU A 314 4.56 -21.38 18.63
N ARG A 315 5.48 -22.27 18.25
CA ARG A 315 5.94 -22.41 16.88
C ARG A 315 4.80 -22.81 15.94
N GLN A 316 3.97 -23.76 16.32
CA GLN A 316 2.82 -24.21 15.53
C GLN A 316 1.77 -23.09 15.38
N THR A 317 1.49 -22.36 16.46
CA THR A 317 0.58 -21.21 16.43
C THR A 317 1.11 -20.09 15.53
N TRP A 318 2.43 -19.80 15.61
CA TRP A 318 3.09 -18.83 14.75
C TRP A 318 3.06 -19.24 13.27
N LEU A 319 3.22 -20.52 12.97
CA LEU A 319 3.12 -21.04 11.59
C LEU A 319 1.75 -20.79 10.96
N ILE A 320 0.66 -20.79 11.74
CA ILE A 320 -0.67 -20.44 11.21
C ILE A 320 -0.67 -18.98 10.74
N ILE A 321 -0.10 -18.05 11.51
CA ILE A 321 0.01 -16.64 11.13
C ILE A 321 0.89 -16.48 9.89
N LYS A 322 2.06 -17.09 9.91
CA LYS A 322 3.02 -17.07 8.81
C LYS A 322 2.43 -17.63 7.51
N ARG A 323 1.58 -18.66 7.59
CA ARG A 323 0.91 -19.26 6.43
C ARG A 323 0.08 -18.22 5.66
N TYR A 324 -0.68 -17.34 6.31
CA TYR A 324 -1.43 -16.29 5.64
C TYR A 324 -0.52 -15.35 4.85
N PHE A 325 0.57 -14.94 5.47
CA PHE A 325 1.58 -14.10 4.80
C PHE A 325 2.24 -14.81 3.61
N LEU A 326 2.61 -16.08 3.78
CA LEU A 326 3.25 -16.87 2.73
C LEU A 326 2.32 -17.09 1.53
N ILE A 327 1.01 -17.29 1.75
CA ILE A 327 0.01 -17.36 0.69
C ILE A 327 0.00 -16.05 -0.10
N PHE A 328 -0.04 -14.90 0.56
CA PHE A 328 0.01 -13.61 -0.13
C PHE A 328 1.32 -13.41 -0.89
N LYS A 329 2.44 -13.80 -0.31
CA LYS A 329 3.78 -13.71 -0.93
C LYS A 329 3.88 -14.62 -2.16
N GLU A 330 3.31 -15.81 -2.09
CA GLU A 330 3.22 -16.73 -3.23
C GLU A 330 2.37 -16.12 -4.36
N TRP A 331 1.16 -15.67 -4.06
CA TRP A 331 0.29 -15.04 -5.07
C TRP A 331 0.91 -13.77 -5.67
N PHE A 332 1.60 -12.99 -4.86
CA PHE A 332 2.29 -11.78 -5.31
C PHE A 332 3.46 -12.07 -6.26
N ASN A 333 4.14 -13.20 -6.08
CA ASN A 333 5.31 -13.59 -6.87
C ASN A 333 4.97 -14.51 -8.04
N ASP A 334 3.73 -14.93 -8.20
CA ASP A 334 3.28 -15.74 -9.31
C ASP A 334 2.64 -14.88 -10.40
N LEU A 335 3.02 -15.10 -11.67
CA LEU A 335 2.55 -14.28 -12.79
C LEU A 335 1.02 -14.29 -12.93
N GLU A 336 0.40 -15.46 -12.93
CA GLU A 336 -1.05 -15.57 -13.14
C GLU A 336 -1.83 -15.19 -11.88
N LEU A 337 -1.40 -15.70 -10.72
CA LEU A 337 -2.08 -15.42 -9.45
C LEU A 337 -2.04 -13.94 -9.09
N TYR A 338 -0.90 -13.25 -9.30
CA TYR A 338 -0.82 -11.81 -9.08
C TYR A 338 -1.89 -11.04 -9.87
N HIS A 339 -1.98 -11.33 -11.17
CA HIS A 339 -2.91 -10.60 -12.02
C HIS A 339 -4.37 -10.98 -11.78
N TYR A 340 -4.66 -12.27 -11.57
CA TYR A 340 -6.04 -12.75 -11.38
C TYR A 340 -6.60 -12.43 -9.99
N VAL A 341 -5.82 -12.65 -8.93
CA VAL A 341 -6.22 -12.26 -7.57
C VAL A 341 -6.36 -10.74 -7.48
N GLY A 342 -5.39 -9.98 -8.03
CA GLY A 342 -5.45 -8.52 -8.08
C GLY A 342 -6.70 -8.00 -8.80
N PHE A 343 -7.11 -8.65 -9.92
CA PHE A 343 -8.37 -8.35 -10.59
C PHE A 343 -9.58 -8.59 -9.68
N LEU A 344 -9.67 -9.75 -9.04
CA LEU A 344 -10.81 -10.08 -8.17
C LEU A 344 -10.91 -9.15 -6.96
N VAL A 345 -9.78 -8.83 -6.33
CA VAL A 345 -9.73 -7.87 -5.22
C VAL A 345 -10.20 -6.48 -5.68
N GLU A 346 -9.70 -6.00 -6.83
CA GLU A 346 -10.16 -4.73 -7.41
C GLU A 346 -11.65 -4.73 -7.70
N ARG A 347 -12.21 -5.86 -8.12
CA ARG A 347 -13.65 -6.05 -8.35
C ARG A 347 -14.48 -6.23 -7.08
N GLY A 348 -13.86 -6.12 -5.90
CA GLY A 348 -14.51 -6.20 -4.60
C GLY A 348 -14.67 -7.61 -4.05
N GLU A 349 -14.01 -8.61 -4.63
CA GLU A 349 -13.94 -9.94 -4.02
C GLU A 349 -13.16 -9.85 -2.71
N LYS A 350 -13.69 -10.45 -1.67
CA LYS A 350 -13.03 -10.45 -0.36
C LYS A 350 -11.89 -11.46 -0.36
N ILE A 351 -10.71 -11.00 0.06
CA ILE A 351 -9.52 -11.84 0.13
C ILE A 351 -9.71 -13.06 1.03
N GLU A 352 -10.55 -12.92 2.08
CA GLU A 352 -10.92 -14.01 2.98
C GLU A 352 -11.56 -15.19 2.24
N SER A 353 -12.39 -14.90 1.24
CA SER A 353 -13.04 -15.91 0.42
C SER A 353 -12.03 -16.66 -0.45
N LEU A 354 -11.02 -15.95 -0.96
CA LEU A 354 -9.96 -16.53 -1.77
C LEU A 354 -9.02 -17.42 -0.94
N ILE A 355 -8.58 -16.94 0.23
CA ILE A 355 -7.73 -17.73 1.15
C ILE A 355 -8.44 -19.02 1.57
N LYS A 356 -9.72 -18.95 1.91
CA LYS A 356 -10.51 -20.12 2.32
C LYS A 356 -10.60 -21.20 1.23
N LYS A 357 -10.43 -20.82 -0.03
CA LYS A 357 -10.46 -21.73 -1.18
C LYS A 357 -9.09 -22.23 -1.61
N TYR A 358 -8.03 -21.61 -1.10
CA TYR A 358 -6.67 -22.03 -1.39
C TYR A 358 -6.26 -23.21 -0.51
N ASP A 359 -6.13 -24.39 -1.12
CA ASP A 359 -5.75 -25.64 -0.47
C ASP A 359 -4.24 -25.94 -0.56
N GLY A 360 -3.47 -25.09 -1.23
CA GLY A 360 -2.04 -25.28 -1.51
C GLY A 360 -1.76 -25.80 -2.92
N GLU A 361 -2.80 -26.18 -3.68
CA GLU A 361 -2.66 -26.67 -5.05
C GLU A 361 -2.84 -25.54 -6.05
N LYS A 362 -1.74 -25.07 -6.63
CA LYS A 362 -1.72 -23.89 -7.52
C LYS A 362 -2.66 -24.02 -8.71
N GLU A 363 -2.64 -25.15 -9.44
CA GLU A 363 -3.45 -25.32 -10.65
C GLU A 363 -4.95 -25.31 -10.35
N SER A 364 -5.35 -25.98 -9.27
CA SER A 364 -6.74 -25.99 -8.79
C SER A 364 -7.20 -24.57 -8.47
N PHE A 365 -6.36 -23.81 -7.79
CA PHE A 365 -6.69 -22.44 -7.40
C PHE A 365 -6.70 -21.47 -8.59
N VAL A 366 -5.76 -21.59 -9.55
CA VAL A 366 -5.80 -20.81 -10.80
C VAL A 366 -7.10 -21.07 -11.55
N ASN A 367 -7.55 -22.31 -11.66
CA ASN A 367 -8.82 -22.64 -12.29
C ASN A 367 -10.01 -22.02 -11.53
N TYR A 368 -10.00 -22.08 -10.20
CA TYR A 368 -11.03 -21.44 -9.37
C TYR A 368 -11.09 -19.93 -9.62
N VAL A 369 -9.97 -19.21 -9.56
CA VAL A 369 -9.96 -17.76 -9.78
C VAL A 369 -10.37 -17.38 -11.21
N LYS A 370 -10.03 -18.18 -12.22
CA LYS A 370 -10.52 -17.99 -13.60
C LYS A 370 -12.04 -18.09 -13.68
N ILE A 371 -12.64 -19.08 -13.01
CA ILE A 371 -14.11 -19.20 -12.94
C ILE A 371 -14.72 -17.97 -12.27
N ARG A 372 -14.15 -17.49 -11.16
CA ARG A 372 -14.64 -16.28 -10.48
C ARG A 372 -14.52 -15.03 -11.36
N ILE A 373 -13.46 -14.92 -12.17
CA ILE A 373 -13.31 -13.84 -13.16
C ILE A 373 -14.41 -13.94 -14.21
N LYS A 374 -14.67 -15.13 -14.79
CA LYS A 374 -15.78 -15.34 -15.74
C LYS A 374 -17.14 -14.93 -15.13
N ASP A 375 -17.39 -15.31 -13.87
CA ASP A 375 -18.60 -14.91 -13.16
C ASP A 375 -18.73 -13.38 -13.05
N ASN A 376 -17.63 -12.67 -12.78
CA ASN A 376 -17.60 -11.20 -12.76
C ASN A 376 -17.90 -10.57 -14.12
N LEU A 377 -17.57 -11.25 -15.22
CA LEU A 377 -17.78 -10.75 -16.58
C LEU A 377 -19.16 -11.06 -17.17
N LYS A 378 -19.97 -11.91 -16.57
CA LYS A 378 -21.28 -12.36 -17.11
C LYS A 378 -22.19 -11.21 -17.54
N SER A 379 -22.16 -10.08 -16.83
CA SER A 379 -23.00 -8.92 -17.12
C SER A 379 -22.42 -7.99 -18.19
N CYS A 380 -21.18 -8.18 -18.63
CA CYS A 380 -20.46 -7.28 -19.54
C CYS A 380 -19.65 -7.99 -20.64
N ASN A 381 -19.81 -9.30 -20.81
CA ASN A 381 -19.07 -10.09 -21.78
C ASN A 381 -19.51 -9.88 -23.26
N ASN A 382 -20.58 -9.12 -23.50
CA ASN A 382 -20.96 -8.72 -24.86
C ASN A 382 -20.19 -7.49 -25.27
N LEU A 383 -19.21 -7.66 -26.16
CA LEU A 383 -18.34 -6.58 -26.65
C LEU A 383 -19.06 -5.52 -27.52
N GLN A 384 -20.29 -5.78 -27.91
CA GLN A 384 -21.15 -4.82 -28.65
C GLN A 384 -22.14 -4.08 -27.75
N GLN A 385 -22.06 -4.29 -26.43
CA GLN A 385 -22.92 -3.60 -25.49
C GLN A 385 -22.60 -2.11 -25.45
N GLU A 386 -23.62 -1.28 -25.54
CA GLU A 386 -23.47 0.16 -25.34
C GLU A 386 -23.20 0.46 -23.86
N TYR A 387 -22.32 1.43 -23.67
CA TYR A 387 -22.05 1.99 -22.37
C TYR A 387 -23.18 2.93 -21.94
N GLU A 388 -23.88 2.63 -20.86
CA GLU A 388 -24.91 3.51 -20.31
C GLU A 388 -24.28 4.64 -19.47
N LYS A 389 -24.61 5.90 -19.80
CA LYS A 389 -24.20 7.09 -19.05
C LYS A 389 -24.60 6.92 -17.56
N GLY A 390 -23.61 6.96 -16.66
CA GLY A 390 -23.79 6.81 -15.22
C GLY A 390 -23.51 5.42 -14.63
N LYS A 391 -23.19 4.41 -15.46
CA LYS A 391 -22.75 3.08 -14.99
C LYS A 391 -21.38 2.66 -15.56
N PRO A 392 -20.36 3.54 -15.51
CA PRO A 392 -19.07 3.30 -16.17
C PRO A 392 -18.36 2.05 -15.69
N LYS A 393 -18.31 1.86 -14.39
CA LYS A 393 -17.52 0.79 -13.75
C LYS A 393 -18.13 -0.61 -13.90
N THR A 394 -19.36 -0.73 -14.33
CA THR A 394 -20.03 -2.03 -14.42
C THR A 394 -20.05 -2.65 -15.81
N ALA A 395 -19.97 -1.84 -16.86
CA ALA A 395 -20.11 -2.33 -18.24
C ALA A 395 -18.77 -2.64 -18.92
N CYS A 396 -17.90 -1.65 -19.14
CA CYS A 396 -16.67 -1.83 -19.93
C CYS A 396 -15.41 -1.98 -19.07
N TYR A 397 -15.37 -1.37 -17.90
CA TYR A 397 -14.20 -1.35 -17.03
C TYR A 397 -13.61 -2.74 -16.74
N PRO A 398 -14.40 -3.76 -16.35
CA PRO A 398 -13.84 -5.09 -16.07
C PRO A 398 -13.17 -5.72 -17.29
N ILE A 399 -13.76 -5.54 -18.48
CA ILE A 399 -13.20 -6.06 -19.73
C ILE A 399 -11.87 -5.36 -20.06
N LEU A 400 -11.84 -4.04 -19.99
CA LEU A 400 -10.64 -3.25 -20.28
C LEU A 400 -9.52 -3.54 -19.28
N LEU A 401 -9.86 -3.70 -17.99
CA LEU A 401 -8.89 -4.09 -16.98
C LEU A 401 -8.33 -5.47 -17.28
N LEU A 402 -9.19 -6.48 -17.45
CA LEU A 402 -8.75 -7.84 -17.72
C LEU A 402 -7.94 -7.94 -19.02
N TYR A 403 -8.32 -7.19 -20.05
CA TYR A 403 -7.59 -7.13 -21.30
C TYR A 403 -6.15 -6.60 -21.11
N ASN A 404 -5.96 -5.54 -20.31
CA ASN A 404 -4.63 -5.06 -19.95
C ASN A 404 -3.83 -6.11 -19.18
N LEU A 405 -4.45 -6.80 -18.22
CA LEU A 405 -3.80 -7.86 -17.44
C LEU A 405 -3.37 -9.03 -18.32
N GLN A 406 -4.25 -9.51 -19.21
CA GLN A 406 -3.95 -10.60 -20.14
C GLN A 406 -2.85 -10.23 -21.12
N THR A 407 -2.83 -8.98 -21.59
CA THR A 407 -1.75 -8.46 -22.43
C THR A 407 -0.40 -8.51 -21.71
N VAL A 408 -0.36 -8.10 -20.44
CA VAL A 408 0.86 -8.18 -19.61
C VAL A 408 1.28 -9.63 -19.39
N ILE A 409 0.35 -10.53 -19.06
CA ILE A 409 0.62 -11.96 -18.90
C ILE A 409 1.20 -12.56 -20.19
N ALA A 410 0.57 -12.29 -21.34
CA ALA A 410 1.02 -12.78 -22.62
C ALA A 410 2.42 -12.26 -23.02
N GLN A 411 2.72 -11.01 -22.72
CA GLN A 411 4.05 -10.44 -22.93
C GLN A 411 5.12 -11.13 -22.09
N ASN A 412 4.84 -11.35 -20.79
CA ASN A 412 5.76 -12.07 -19.90
C ASN A 412 5.99 -13.51 -20.36
N LYS A 413 4.94 -14.26 -20.73
CA LYS A 413 5.07 -15.63 -21.26
C LYS A 413 5.94 -15.68 -22.53
N LYS A 414 5.79 -14.72 -23.44
CA LYS A 414 6.65 -14.63 -24.63
C LYS A 414 8.12 -14.35 -24.31
N LEU A 415 8.40 -13.53 -23.27
CA LEU A 415 9.76 -13.27 -22.81
C LEU A 415 10.39 -14.53 -22.20
N GLU A 416 9.62 -15.30 -21.44
CA GLU A 416 10.04 -16.57 -20.85
C GLU A 416 10.35 -17.63 -21.91
N GLU A 417 9.47 -17.80 -22.90
CA GLU A 417 9.66 -18.72 -24.03
C GLU A 417 10.95 -18.44 -24.82
N ASN A 418 11.30 -17.15 -24.96
CA ASN A 418 12.52 -16.74 -25.66
C ASN A 418 13.81 -16.91 -24.83
N LYS A 419 13.75 -17.58 -23.69
CA LYS A 419 14.90 -17.97 -22.84
C LYS A 419 15.77 -16.80 -22.36
N TYR A 420 15.19 -15.61 -22.17
CA TYR A 420 15.92 -14.49 -21.56
C TYR A 420 16.19 -14.67 -20.06
N GLY A 421 15.81 -15.81 -19.48
CA GLY A 421 16.16 -16.21 -18.12
C GLY A 421 15.69 -15.23 -17.05
N MET A 422 14.60 -14.52 -17.28
CA MET A 422 14.11 -13.52 -16.32
C MET A 422 13.46 -14.22 -15.14
N SER A 423 14.05 -14.06 -13.96
CA SER A 423 13.47 -14.48 -12.69
C SER A 423 12.38 -13.54 -12.17
N ILE A 424 12.20 -12.37 -12.80
CA ILE A 424 11.25 -11.34 -12.42
C ILE A 424 10.35 -11.02 -13.61
N PHE A 425 9.04 -11.03 -13.40
CA PHE A 425 8.08 -10.67 -14.41
C PHE A 425 7.59 -9.22 -14.25
N TYR A 426 7.12 -8.62 -15.35
CA TYR A 426 6.46 -7.33 -15.31
C TYR A 426 5.09 -7.46 -14.66
N LYS A 427 4.87 -6.70 -13.60
CA LYS A 427 3.61 -6.65 -12.87
C LYS A 427 2.74 -5.49 -13.33
N PHE A 428 1.43 -5.73 -13.43
CA PHE A 428 0.48 -4.64 -13.59
C PHE A 428 0.41 -3.86 -12.27
N PRO A 429 0.54 -2.53 -12.28
CA PRO A 429 0.71 -1.74 -11.06
C PRO A 429 -0.63 -1.44 -10.38
N PHE A 430 -1.26 -2.41 -9.74
CA PHE A 430 -2.52 -2.22 -9.00
C PHE A 430 -2.46 -1.08 -7.98
N HIS A 431 -1.32 -0.88 -7.34
CA HIS A 431 -1.12 0.20 -6.37
C HIS A 431 -1.24 1.58 -7.01
N LEU A 432 -0.70 1.79 -8.20
CA LEU A 432 -0.85 3.06 -8.94
C LEU A 432 -2.29 3.22 -9.41
N MET A 433 -2.88 2.18 -9.98
CA MET A 433 -4.27 2.19 -10.44
C MET A 433 -5.23 2.64 -9.31
N LYS A 434 -5.05 2.13 -8.10
CA LYS A 434 -5.88 2.49 -6.94
C LYS A 434 -5.58 3.89 -6.42
N LYS A 435 -4.29 4.27 -6.29
CA LYS A 435 -3.89 5.62 -5.81
C LYS A 435 -4.30 6.72 -6.76
N GLU A 436 -4.17 6.49 -8.05
CA GLU A 436 -4.49 7.47 -9.10
C GLU A 436 -5.96 7.40 -9.54
N SER A 437 -6.73 6.46 -8.98
CA SER A 437 -8.17 6.27 -9.27
C SER A 437 -8.45 6.19 -10.77
N TRP A 438 -7.86 5.20 -11.44
CA TRP A 438 -8.04 5.04 -12.88
C TRP A 438 -9.50 4.82 -13.25
N ASP A 439 -9.88 5.42 -14.38
CA ASP A 439 -11.23 5.37 -14.91
C ASP A 439 -11.19 5.18 -16.44
N MET A 440 -12.35 5.05 -17.04
CA MET A 440 -12.49 4.97 -18.49
C MET A 440 -12.43 6.35 -19.13
N GLU A 441 -11.69 6.45 -20.21
CA GLU A 441 -11.60 7.64 -21.05
C GLU A 441 -12.03 7.33 -22.47
N HIS A 442 -12.81 8.23 -23.09
CA HIS A 442 -13.11 8.16 -24.50
C HIS A 442 -11.86 8.37 -25.35
N ILE A 443 -11.64 7.51 -26.33
CA ILE A 443 -10.56 7.65 -27.30
C ILE A 443 -10.88 8.79 -28.27
N ASP A 444 -12.01 8.70 -28.96
CA ASP A 444 -12.62 9.82 -29.71
C ASP A 444 -13.68 10.48 -28.83
N SER A 445 -13.49 11.75 -28.53
CA SER A 445 -14.34 12.47 -27.58
C SER A 445 -15.78 12.55 -28.04
N ASP A 446 -16.71 12.44 -27.10
CA ASP A 446 -18.13 12.68 -27.33
C ASP A 446 -18.36 14.21 -27.43
N THR A 447 -18.88 14.66 -28.56
CA THR A 447 -19.16 16.09 -28.84
C THR A 447 -20.35 16.62 -28.03
N THR A 448 -21.07 15.77 -27.28
CA THR A 448 -22.29 16.17 -26.54
C THR A 448 -22.02 16.92 -25.24
N ASN A 449 -20.77 17.06 -24.79
CA ASN A 449 -20.40 17.86 -23.62
C ASN A 449 -19.94 19.27 -24.03
N PRO A 450 -20.83 20.29 -24.08
CA PRO A 450 -20.44 21.63 -24.50
C PRO A 450 -19.47 22.25 -23.49
N LEU A 451 -18.40 22.87 -23.98
CA LEU A 451 -17.50 23.69 -23.18
C LEU A 451 -18.16 25.03 -22.88
N ILE A 452 -18.72 25.20 -21.69
CA ILE A 452 -19.50 26.40 -21.31
C ILE A 452 -18.58 27.52 -20.82
N LYS A 453 -17.53 27.19 -20.07
CA LYS A 453 -16.65 28.17 -19.46
C LYS A 453 -15.61 28.68 -20.46
N PHE A 454 -15.44 29.99 -20.49
CA PHE A 454 -14.47 30.64 -21.38
C PHE A 454 -13.03 30.18 -21.15
N SER A 455 -12.66 29.91 -19.88
CA SER A 455 -11.35 29.32 -19.54
C SER A 455 -11.12 27.98 -20.22
N ASP A 456 -12.12 27.11 -20.18
CA ASP A 456 -12.05 25.76 -20.71
C ASP A 456 -12.01 25.77 -22.25
N GLN A 457 -12.77 26.71 -22.87
CA GLN A 457 -12.71 26.97 -24.32
C GLN A 457 -11.32 27.44 -24.76
N LYS A 458 -10.69 28.36 -24.02
CA LYS A 458 -9.33 28.83 -24.32
C LYS A 458 -8.29 27.72 -24.18
N GLU A 459 -8.41 26.90 -23.16
CA GLU A 459 -7.50 25.76 -22.96
C GLU A 459 -7.63 24.76 -24.11
N TRP A 460 -8.85 24.39 -24.48
CA TRP A 460 -9.13 23.49 -25.59
C TRP A 460 -8.58 24.04 -26.91
N LEU A 461 -8.82 25.32 -27.23
CA LEU A 461 -8.30 25.99 -28.40
C LEU A 461 -6.78 26.07 -28.45
N THR A 462 -6.14 26.25 -27.26
CA THR A 462 -4.67 26.25 -27.16
C THR A 462 -4.07 24.90 -27.49
N ASP A 463 -4.75 23.82 -27.11
CA ASP A 463 -4.33 22.47 -27.48
C ASP A 463 -4.57 22.19 -28.99
N CYS A 464 -5.71 22.61 -29.53
CA CYS A 464 -6.01 22.47 -30.94
C CYS A 464 -5.00 23.23 -31.84
N LEU A 465 -4.56 24.41 -31.39
CA LEU A 465 -3.61 25.25 -32.13
C LEU A 465 -2.30 24.52 -32.45
N LYS A 466 -1.88 23.57 -31.61
CA LYS A 466 -0.66 22.77 -31.80
C LYS A 466 -0.81 21.72 -32.90
N GLU A 467 -2.05 21.35 -33.27
CA GLU A 467 -2.36 20.27 -34.20
C GLU A 467 -2.82 20.78 -35.58
N ILE A 468 -3.07 22.07 -35.70
CA ILE A 468 -3.57 22.70 -36.91
C ILE A 468 -2.42 23.32 -37.71
N SER A 469 -2.38 23.09 -39.01
CA SER A 469 -1.41 23.71 -39.94
C SER A 469 -2.01 24.84 -40.74
N ASP A 470 -3.35 24.96 -40.81
CA ASP A 470 -4.05 26.00 -41.58
C ASP A 470 -3.93 27.37 -40.91
N ASP A 471 -3.33 28.34 -41.62
CA ASP A 471 -3.05 29.66 -41.09
C ASP A 471 -4.30 30.51 -40.84
N ASN A 472 -5.42 30.23 -41.51
CA ASN A 472 -6.67 30.96 -41.30
C ASN A 472 -7.31 30.50 -40.00
N ILE A 473 -7.41 29.18 -39.78
CA ILE A 473 -7.95 28.62 -38.54
C ILE A 473 -7.06 29.01 -37.35
N LYS A 474 -5.74 29.00 -37.51
CA LYS A 474 -4.81 29.47 -36.47
C LYS A 474 -5.07 30.92 -36.07
N ARG A 475 -5.30 31.80 -37.04
CA ARG A 475 -5.60 33.21 -36.78
C ARG A 475 -6.90 33.37 -36.00
N GLU A 476 -7.97 32.66 -36.41
CA GLU A 476 -9.25 32.69 -35.70
C GLU A 476 -9.09 32.19 -34.23
N ILE A 477 -8.37 31.09 -34.01
CA ILE A 477 -8.06 30.57 -32.64
C ILE A 477 -7.31 31.60 -31.82
N LEU A 478 -6.25 32.21 -32.37
CA LEU A 478 -5.44 33.21 -31.65
C LEU A 478 -6.24 34.47 -31.32
N GLN A 479 -7.18 34.87 -32.18
CA GLN A 479 -8.10 35.97 -31.93
C GLN A 479 -9.03 35.64 -30.76
N PHE A 480 -9.60 34.44 -30.75
CA PHE A 480 -10.47 33.97 -29.64
C PHE A 480 -9.72 33.91 -28.30
N ILE A 481 -8.52 33.33 -28.28
CA ILE A 481 -7.71 33.22 -27.06
C ILE A 481 -7.34 34.60 -26.49
N LYS A 482 -7.07 35.59 -27.35
CA LYS A 482 -6.71 36.96 -26.94
C LYS A 482 -7.89 37.80 -26.52
N ALA A 483 -9.13 37.38 -26.78
CA ALA A 483 -10.32 38.12 -26.37
C ALA A 483 -10.40 38.30 -24.88
N LYS A 484 -10.86 39.49 -24.41
CA LYS A 484 -11.08 39.80 -23.00
C LYS A 484 -12.37 39.19 -22.49
N ASP A 485 -13.42 39.23 -23.31
CA ASP A 485 -14.74 38.67 -23.01
C ASP A 485 -14.97 37.43 -23.88
N GLN A 486 -15.87 36.53 -23.48
CA GLN A 486 -16.20 35.32 -24.21
C GLN A 486 -16.87 35.64 -25.53
N PRO A 487 -16.26 35.32 -26.71
CA PRO A 487 -16.91 35.50 -28.01
C PRO A 487 -18.06 34.49 -28.20
N GLU A 488 -19.09 34.92 -28.92
CA GLU A 488 -20.26 34.07 -29.21
C GLU A 488 -19.98 32.97 -30.24
N ASP A 489 -18.87 33.04 -30.98
CA ASP A 489 -18.54 32.20 -32.13
C ASP A 489 -17.77 30.89 -31.79
N PHE A 490 -17.72 30.48 -30.53
CA PHE A 490 -16.96 29.28 -30.14
C PHE A 490 -17.41 28.02 -30.89
N ASP A 491 -18.71 27.78 -31.01
CA ASP A 491 -19.26 26.56 -31.62
C ASP A 491 -18.94 26.48 -33.11
N ASN A 492 -18.96 27.61 -33.81
CA ASN A 492 -18.60 27.67 -35.22
C ASN A 492 -17.10 27.42 -35.43
N LEU A 493 -16.25 27.99 -34.55
CA LEU A 493 -14.81 27.76 -34.58
C LEU A 493 -14.48 26.30 -34.25
N ALA A 494 -15.12 25.74 -33.23
CA ALA A 494 -14.99 24.32 -32.88
C ALA A 494 -15.40 23.39 -34.02
N PHE A 495 -16.50 23.70 -34.71
CA PHE A 495 -16.93 22.94 -35.88
C PHE A 495 -15.92 23.02 -37.05
N LYS A 496 -15.35 24.19 -37.36
CA LYS A 496 -14.29 24.33 -38.37
C LYS A 496 -13.05 23.50 -38.02
N ILE A 497 -12.66 23.51 -36.74
CA ILE A 497 -11.53 22.72 -36.25
C ILE A 497 -11.82 21.21 -36.39
N ASP A 498 -13.02 20.78 -36.02
CA ASP A 498 -13.45 19.38 -36.16
C ASP A 498 -13.42 18.94 -37.64
N GLN A 499 -13.97 19.73 -38.53
CA GLN A 499 -13.94 19.50 -39.97
C GLN A 499 -12.50 19.40 -40.52
N TYR A 500 -11.61 20.26 -40.07
CA TYR A 500 -10.22 20.26 -40.50
C TYR A 500 -9.47 19.00 -40.04
N ILE A 501 -9.60 18.65 -38.75
CA ILE A 501 -8.90 17.51 -38.15
C ILE A 501 -9.42 16.19 -38.71
N ASN A 502 -10.72 16.07 -38.90
CA ASN A 502 -11.37 14.83 -39.33
C ASN A 502 -11.56 14.76 -40.84
N LYS A 503 -10.96 15.68 -41.62
CA LYS A 503 -11.06 15.66 -43.09
C LYS A 503 -10.52 14.36 -43.65
N GLY A 504 -11.41 13.57 -44.29
CA GLY A 504 -11.07 12.29 -44.93
C GLY A 504 -10.94 11.13 -43.93
N CYS A 505 -11.41 11.29 -42.67
CA CYS A 505 -11.48 10.23 -41.67
C CYS A 505 -12.86 9.56 -41.67
N GLU A 506 -12.89 8.23 -41.63
CA GLU A 506 -14.11 7.47 -41.41
C GLU A 506 -14.36 7.34 -39.89
N ARG A 507 -15.16 8.26 -39.34
CA ARG A 507 -15.42 8.36 -37.90
C ARG A 507 -16.45 7.34 -37.41
N LEU A 508 -16.45 7.11 -36.08
CA LEU A 508 -17.51 6.43 -35.38
C LEU A 508 -18.82 7.21 -35.51
N GLN A 509 -19.91 6.51 -35.84
CA GLN A 509 -21.19 7.14 -36.09
C GLN A 509 -22.00 7.36 -34.82
N GLU A 510 -22.62 8.52 -34.73
CA GLU A 510 -23.67 8.81 -33.76
C GLU A 510 -25.02 8.33 -34.30
N PRO A 511 -25.98 7.98 -33.42
CA PRO A 511 -27.29 7.52 -33.84
C PRO A 511 -28.00 8.59 -34.65
N LYS A 512 -28.53 8.21 -35.82
CA LYS A 512 -29.32 9.09 -36.70
C LYS A 512 -30.80 9.00 -36.44
N LYS A 513 -31.23 7.93 -35.77
CA LYS A 513 -32.63 7.64 -35.40
C LYS A 513 -32.68 7.07 -34.00
N GLU A 514 -33.83 7.24 -33.34
CA GLU A 514 -34.12 6.58 -32.06
C GLU A 514 -34.03 5.06 -32.23
N GLY A 515 -33.17 4.40 -31.45
CA GLY A 515 -32.88 2.96 -31.53
C GLY A 515 -31.62 2.57 -32.31
N ASP A 516 -30.93 3.50 -32.98
CA ASP A 516 -29.62 3.23 -33.58
C ASP A 516 -28.55 3.13 -32.47
N ILE A 517 -27.57 2.24 -32.66
CA ILE A 517 -26.43 2.07 -31.78
C ILE A 517 -25.50 3.30 -31.83
N ASN A 518 -25.22 3.91 -30.71
CA ASN A 518 -24.19 4.94 -30.62
C ASN A 518 -22.80 4.28 -30.60
N GLN A 519 -22.14 4.30 -31.77
CA GLN A 519 -20.82 3.69 -31.94
C GLN A 519 -19.75 4.32 -31.04
N LYS A 520 -19.92 5.56 -30.60
CA LYS A 520 -19.01 6.22 -29.64
C LYS A 520 -19.14 5.69 -28.22
N ASN A 521 -20.25 5.03 -27.90
CA ASN A 521 -20.52 4.45 -26.59
C ASN A 521 -20.22 2.94 -26.53
N LEU A 522 -19.62 2.35 -27.54
CA LEU A 522 -19.13 0.98 -27.51
C LEU A 522 -17.73 0.90 -26.90
N ILE A 523 -17.37 -0.28 -26.35
CA ILE A 523 -16.08 -0.52 -25.69
C ILE A 523 -14.87 -0.14 -26.56
N TRP A 524 -14.98 -0.25 -27.86
CA TRP A 524 -13.92 0.09 -28.83
C TRP A 524 -13.52 1.57 -28.86
N ASN A 525 -14.27 2.43 -28.16
CA ASN A 525 -13.97 3.85 -28.00
C ASN A 525 -13.54 4.20 -26.58
N TYR A 526 -13.22 3.21 -25.73
CA TYR A 526 -12.78 3.43 -24.36
C TYR A 526 -11.41 2.83 -24.09
N CYS A 527 -10.64 3.49 -23.23
CA CYS A 527 -9.40 3.00 -22.67
C CYS A 527 -9.31 3.34 -21.18
N LEU A 528 -8.40 2.71 -20.44
CA LEU A 528 -8.15 3.01 -19.02
C LEU A 528 -7.09 4.09 -18.88
N LEU A 529 -7.34 5.07 -18.03
CA LEU A 529 -6.42 6.16 -17.75
C LEU A 529 -6.59 6.68 -16.33
N ASP A 530 -5.53 7.27 -15.76
CA ASP A 530 -5.60 7.90 -14.45
C ASP A 530 -6.54 9.12 -14.45
N SER A 531 -7.22 9.36 -13.32
CA SER A 531 -8.24 10.39 -13.22
C SER A 531 -7.70 11.83 -13.39
N SER A 532 -6.40 12.06 -13.13
CA SER A 532 -5.78 13.37 -13.30
C SER A 532 -5.57 13.70 -14.78
N THR A 533 -5.09 12.71 -15.54
CA THR A 533 -4.92 12.83 -16.98
C THR A 533 -6.28 12.91 -17.68
N ASN A 534 -7.23 12.06 -17.27
CA ASN A 534 -8.59 12.06 -17.79
C ASN A 534 -9.24 13.45 -17.66
N ARG A 535 -9.22 14.04 -16.46
CA ARG A 535 -9.75 15.40 -16.22
C ARG A 535 -9.05 16.47 -17.06
N SER A 536 -7.75 16.33 -17.33
CA SER A 536 -7.00 17.27 -18.15
C SER A 536 -7.37 17.19 -19.63
N TYR A 537 -7.96 16.08 -20.08
CA TYR A 537 -8.34 15.89 -21.47
C TYR A 537 -9.65 16.59 -21.82
N GLY A 538 -10.63 16.62 -20.89
CA GLY A 538 -11.94 17.18 -21.19
C GLY A 538 -12.47 16.67 -22.54
N ASN A 539 -12.87 17.60 -23.41
CA ASN A 539 -13.27 17.30 -24.80
C ASN A 539 -12.09 17.38 -25.80
N ALA A 540 -10.85 17.11 -25.34
CA ALA A 540 -9.68 17.22 -26.23
C ALA A 540 -9.81 16.31 -27.46
N ILE A 541 -9.38 16.83 -28.61
CA ILE A 541 -9.32 16.10 -29.86
C ILE A 541 -8.30 14.97 -29.81
N PHE A 542 -8.52 13.90 -30.59
CA PHE A 542 -7.65 12.71 -30.59
C PHE A 542 -6.15 13.03 -30.71
N PRO A 543 -5.68 13.90 -31.65
CA PRO A 543 -4.23 14.18 -31.74
C PRO A 543 -3.66 14.88 -30.50
N ALA A 544 -4.45 15.72 -29.82
CA ALA A 544 -4.02 16.35 -28.57
C ALA A 544 -3.90 15.31 -27.44
N LYS A 545 -4.87 14.39 -27.31
CA LYS A 545 -4.80 13.25 -26.38
C LYS A 545 -3.56 12.40 -26.66
N ARG A 546 -3.35 12.05 -27.92
CA ARG A 546 -2.19 11.27 -28.38
C ARG A 546 -0.86 11.94 -27.98
N ARG A 547 -0.71 13.23 -28.24
CA ARG A 547 0.48 14.00 -27.86
C ARG A 547 0.72 13.93 -26.35
N ARG A 548 -0.30 14.17 -25.54
CA ARG A 548 -0.20 14.14 -24.08
C ARG A 548 0.18 12.76 -23.55
N ILE A 549 -0.36 11.68 -24.12
CA ILE A 549 0.04 10.30 -23.79
C ILE A 549 1.51 10.07 -24.09
N ILE A 550 1.99 10.49 -25.26
CA ILE A 550 3.41 10.34 -25.65
C ILE A 550 4.31 11.16 -24.72
N GLN A 551 3.92 12.37 -24.36
CA GLN A 551 4.69 13.22 -23.43
C GLN A 551 4.76 12.60 -22.02
N LYS A 552 3.66 12.05 -21.52
CA LYS A 552 3.63 11.34 -20.23
C LYS A 552 4.49 10.08 -20.28
N ASP A 553 4.42 9.29 -21.33
CA ASP A 553 5.25 8.09 -21.51
C ASP A 553 6.76 8.42 -21.53
N LYS A 554 7.11 9.63 -22.01
CA LYS A 554 8.47 10.17 -21.97
C LYS A 554 8.86 10.80 -20.62
N GLY A 555 7.93 10.94 -19.68
CA GLY A 555 8.17 11.62 -18.39
C GLY A 555 8.24 13.15 -18.45
N GLU A 556 7.81 13.79 -19.57
CA GLU A 556 7.92 15.25 -19.76
C GLU A 556 6.97 16.05 -18.85
N ASN A 557 5.83 15.46 -18.43
CA ASN A 557 4.80 16.10 -17.60
C ASN A 557 4.56 15.37 -16.27
N GLY A 558 5.61 14.88 -15.64
CA GLY A 558 5.56 14.03 -14.47
C GLY A 558 5.57 12.53 -14.82
N VAL A 559 5.96 11.70 -13.85
CA VAL A 559 5.99 10.24 -14.04
C VAL A 559 4.60 9.70 -13.72
N SER A 560 3.95 9.09 -14.71
CA SER A 560 2.69 8.37 -14.53
C SER A 560 2.75 7.09 -15.37
N PHE A 561 2.22 6.01 -14.85
CA PHE A 561 2.13 4.76 -15.59
C PHE A 561 0.95 4.84 -16.57
N ILE A 562 1.22 4.52 -17.83
CA ILE A 562 0.19 4.42 -18.87
C ILE A 562 -0.08 2.94 -19.12
N PRO A 563 -1.34 2.47 -18.98
CA PRO A 563 -1.68 1.09 -19.28
C PRO A 563 -1.23 0.68 -20.69
N PRO A 564 -0.64 -0.50 -20.89
CA PRO A 564 -0.08 -0.93 -22.17
C PRO A 564 -1.09 -0.83 -23.33
N CYS A 565 -2.34 -1.25 -23.09
CA CYS A 565 -3.38 -1.21 -24.10
C CYS A 565 -3.80 0.22 -24.44
N THR A 566 -3.82 1.14 -23.46
CA THR A 566 -4.07 2.56 -23.69
C THR A 566 -2.96 3.19 -24.54
N LYS A 567 -1.71 2.92 -24.22
CA LYS A 567 -0.57 3.35 -25.03
C LYS A 567 -0.70 2.85 -26.47
N ASN A 568 -1.02 1.58 -26.64
CA ASN A 568 -1.18 0.96 -27.96
C ASN A 568 -2.30 1.60 -28.79
N VAL A 569 -3.43 1.98 -28.16
CA VAL A 569 -4.53 2.71 -28.80
C VAL A 569 -4.03 4.03 -29.41
N PHE A 570 -3.37 4.86 -28.61
CA PHE A 570 -2.89 6.17 -29.07
C PHE A 570 -1.69 6.08 -30.01
N LEU A 571 -0.96 4.96 -30.03
CA LEU A 571 0.05 4.65 -31.04
C LEU A 571 -0.54 4.02 -32.31
N LYS A 572 -1.83 3.72 -32.33
CA LYS A 572 -2.54 2.99 -33.43
C LYS A 572 -1.90 1.62 -33.70
N TYR A 573 -1.43 0.95 -32.67
CA TYR A 573 -0.71 -0.32 -32.77
C TYR A 573 -1.53 -1.44 -33.42
N TYR A 574 -2.84 -1.44 -33.23
CA TYR A 574 -3.73 -2.52 -33.70
C TYR A 574 -4.02 -2.46 -35.20
N ASN A 575 -4.00 -1.26 -35.81
CA ASN A 575 -4.22 -1.05 -37.26
C ASN A 575 -2.90 -0.73 -37.96
N GLN A 576 -2.19 -1.76 -38.40
CA GLN A 576 -0.88 -1.61 -39.04
C GLN A 576 -0.94 -0.99 -40.45
N GLN A 577 -2.13 -0.88 -41.05
CA GLN A 577 -2.32 -0.33 -42.38
C GLN A 577 -2.73 1.15 -42.38
N THR A 578 -2.91 1.75 -41.20
CA THR A 578 -3.32 3.15 -41.15
C THR A 578 -2.18 4.11 -41.47
N ASN A 579 -2.48 5.07 -42.36
CA ASN A 579 -1.63 6.22 -42.61
C ASN A 579 -2.13 7.50 -41.93
N VAL A 580 -3.26 7.41 -41.19
CA VAL A 580 -3.96 8.55 -40.62
C VAL A 580 -3.71 8.56 -39.10
N LEU A 581 -2.85 9.46 -38.63
CA LEU A 581 -2.50 9.58 -37.19
C LEU A 581 -3.31 10.64 -36.46
N ARG A 582 -4.12 11.43 -37.15
CA ARG A 582 -4.80 12.62 -36.60
C ARG A 582 -6.21 12.35 -36.06
N CYS A 583 -6.84 11.23 -36.38
CA CYS A 583 -8.17 10.87 -35.90
C CYS A 583 -8.25 9.39 -35.49
N TRP A 584 -9.24 9.03 -34.71
CA TRP A 584 -9.60 7.65 -34.37
C TRP A 584 -10.68 7.19 -35.36
N GLU A 585 -10.32 6.28 -36.27
CA GLU A 585 -11.19 5.82 -37.32
C GLU A 585 -11.94 4.54 -36.92
N ARG A 586 -13.05 4.26 -37.62
CA ARG A 586 -13.83 3.03 -37.42
C ARG A 586 -12.98 1.77 -37.60
N GLN A 587 -12.03 1.78 -38.55
CA GLN A 587 -11.11 0.65 -38.77
C GLN A 587 -10.16 0.46 -37.61
N ASP A 588 -9.67 1.53 -36.96
CA ASP A 588 -8.83 1.45 -35.77
C ASP A 588 -9.62 0.85 -34.61
N ALA A 589 -10.86 1.33 -34.42
CA ALA A 589 -11.77 0.84 -33.38
C ALA A 589 -12.11 -0.64 -33.58
N LYS A 590 -12.38 -1.05 -34.82
CA LYS A 590 -12.65 -2.46 -35.15
C LYS A 590 -11.43 -3.35 -34.91
N ALA A 591 -10.23 -2.91 -35.28
CA ALA A 591 -8.98 -3.64 -35.04
C ALA A 591 -8.70 -3.77 -33.53
N TYR A 592 -8.94 -2.71 -32.77
CA TYR A 592 -8.82 -2.74 -31.30
C TYR A 592 -9.82 -3.70 -30.65
N LEU A 593 -11.09 -3.66 -31.07
CA LEU A 593 -12.13 -4.57 -30.59
C LEU A 593 -11.81 -6.04 -30.90
N MET A 594 -11.27 -6.29 -32.10
CA MET A 594 -10.84 -7.62 -32.53
C MET A 594 -9.69 -8.14 -31.66
N ASP A 595 -8.74 -7.27 -31.28
CA ASP A 595 -7.64 -7.65 -30.39
C ASP A 595 -8.13 -7.95 -28.96
N ILE A 596 -9.06 -7.15 -28.42
CA ILE A 596 -9.74 -7.45 -27.14
C ILE A 596 -10.39 -8.83 -27.20
N ASN A 597 -11.17 -9.09 -28.27
CA ASN A 597 -11.82 -10.38 -28.46
C ASN A 597 -10.80 -11.54 -28.49
N ASN A 598 -9.76 -11.42 -29.30
CA ASN A 598 -8.76 -12.46 -29.46
C ASN A 598 -8.02 -12.75 -28.15
N VAL A 599 -7.55 -11.71 -27.47
CA VAL A 599 -6.80 -11.88 -26.21
C VAL A 599 -7.65 -12.56 -25.13
N LEU A 600 -8.91 -12.14 -25.00
CA LEU A 600 -9.78 -12.66 -23.93
C LEU A 600 -10.41 -14.00 -24.28
N SER A 601 -10.72 -14.30 -25.54
CA SER A 601 -11.27 -15.58 -25.94
C SER A 601 -10.20 -16.68 -25.96
N ILE A 602 -8.96 -16.39 -26.42
CA ILE A 602 -7.82 -17.35 -26.33
C ILE A 602 -7.53 -17.70 -24.87
N ALA A 603 -7.62 -16.73 -23.95
CA ALA A 603 -7.47 -16.97 -22.53
C ALA A 603 -8.70 -17.61 -21.87
N ASP A 604 -9.74 -17.90 -22.63
CA ASP A 604 -10.99 -18.53 -22.19
C ASP A 604 -11.79 -17.73 -21.15
N PHE A 605 -11.78 -16.38 -21.26
CA PHE A 605 -12.59 -15.52 -20.38
C PHE A 605 -13.91 -15.09 -20.98
N ILE A 606 -14.00 -15.01 -22.32
CA ILE A 606 -15.23 -14.71 -23.06
C ILE A 606 -15.37 -15.66 -24.24
N GLU A 607 -16.57 -15.80 -24.78
CA GLU A 607 -16.79 -16.48 -26.06
C GLU A 607 -16.22 -15.67 -27.22
N ASP A 608 -15.73 -16.35 -28.27
CA ASP A 608 -15.26 -15.68 -29.47
C ASP A 608 -16.43 -14.99 -30.21
N GLN A 609 -16.31 -13.69 -30.40
CA GLN A 609 -17.32 -12.83 -31.05
C GLN A 609 -16.87 -12.29 -32.41
N LYS A 610 -15.86 -12.90 -33.01
CA LYS A 610 -15.28 -12.45 -34.28
C LYS A 610 -16.33 -12.21 -35.38
N GLU A 611 -17.25 -13.17 -35.60
CA GLU A 611 -18.29 -13.03 -36.63
C GLU A 611 -19.22 -11.83 -36.40
N LYS A 612 -19.48 -11.50 -35.13
CA LYS A 612 -20.30 -10.35 -34.75
C LYS A 612 -19.55 -9.04 -35.00
N ILE A 613 -18.24 -9.03 -34.67
CA ILE A 613 -17.35 -7.86 -34.83
C ILE A 613 -17.14 -7.58 -36.34
N ASP A 614 -17.02 -8.61 -37.15
CA ASP A 614 -16.85 -8.45 -38.62
C ASP A 614 -18.04 -7.76 -39.29
N LYS A 615 -19.23 -7.86 -38.68
CA LYS A 615 -20.46 -7.19 -39.19
C LYS A 615 -20.57 -5.72 -38.74
N LEU A 616 -19.80 -5.29 -37.75
CA LEU A 616 -19.68 -3.88 -37.37
C LEU A 616 -18.85 -3.10 -38.41
#